data_f02e13e4c785ce5e56bd1e85f0091505
#
_entry.id   f02e13e4c785ce5e56bd1e85f0091505
#
_cell.length_a   1.000
_cell.length_b   1.000
_cell.length_c   1.000
_cell.angle_alpha   90.00
_cell.angle_beta   90.00
_cell.angle_gamma   90.00
#
_symmetry.space_group_name_H-M   'P 1'
#
loop_
_entity.id
_entity.type
_entity.pdbx_description
1 polymer ?
#
loop_
_entity_poly.entity_id
_entity_poly.type
_entity_poly.pdbx_seq_one_letter_code
_entity_poly.pdbx_strand_id
1 'polypeptide(L)'
;MFDVLRIIRDTIVVNPSPVRAGAKFEMAKRETERLGRTVKDRELFHPEAGDISLDAILGALSDPIRRDVLRRIASEGALYCGDLSYDVVKSTMSHHFRVLRESGLMHTEREGKHRRITRRDDVIEQRFPGLLAAVGLPAGKGQWPD
;
A
#
# COMPACT_ATOMS: atom_id res chain seq x y z
N MET A 1 -31.34 7.13 35.75
CA MET A 1 -30.96 7.32 34.35
C MET A 1 -29.51 7.79 34.35
N PHE A 2 -28.57 6.93 34.08
CA PHE A 2 -27.15 7.24 34.16
C PHE A 2 -26.75 8.00 32.89
N ASP A 3 -26.19 9.18 33.09
CA ASP A 3 -25.76 10.07 32.02
C ASP A 3 -24.43 9.59 31.41
N VAL A 4 -24.54 8.80 30.36
CA VAL A 4 -23.40 8.21 29.64
C VAL A 4 -22.47 9.29 29.05
N LEU A 5 -23.00 10.48 28.82
CA LEU A 5 -22.25 11.63 28.30
C LEU A 5 -21.27 12.22 29.33
N ARG A 6 -21.46 11.94 30.62
CA ARG A 6 -20.58 12.43 31.67
C ARG A 6 -19.31 11.61 31.81
N ILE A 7 -19.39 10.32 31.49
CA ILE A 7 -18.25 9.37 31.58
C ILE A 7 -17.23 9.60 30.46
N ILE A 8 -17.70 10.03 29.29
CA ILE A 8 -16.83 10.28 28.13
C ILE A 8 -15.99 11.55 28.31
N ARG A 9 -16.43 12.50 29.14
CA ARG A 9 -15.73 13.76 29.35
C ARG A 9 -14.50 13.65 30.23
N ASP A 10 -14.47 12.67 31.15
CA ASP A 10 -13.40 12.55 32.13
C ASP A 10 -12.29 11.57 31.76
N THR A 11 -12.46 10.83 30.66
CA THR A 11 -11.47 9.82 30.25
C THR A 11 -10.52 10.31 29.14
N ILE A 12 -10.75 11.45 28.54
CA ILE A 12 -9.85 12.05 27.56
C ILE A 12 -9.17 13.26 28.18
N VAL A 13 -8.34 13.04 29.17
CA VAL A 13 -7.24 13.95 29.47
C VAL A 13 -6.15 13.68 28.45
N VAL A 14 -6.34 14.19 27.25
CA VAL A 14 -5.23 14.40 26.32
C VAL A 14 -4.44 15.55 26.91
N ASN A 15 -3.42 15.20 27.67
CA ASN A 15 -2.44 16.16 28.12
C ASN A 15 -1.55 16.50 26.90
N PRO A 16 -1.72 17.64 26.25
CA PRO A 16 -0.79 18.09 25.23
C PRO A 16 0.43 18.67 25.95
N SER A 17 1.28 17.81 26.43
CA SER A 17 2.64 18.26 26.74
C SER A 17 3.20 18.85 25.46
N PRO A 18 3.71 20.08 25.46
CA PRO A 18 4.35 20.66 24.30
C PRO A 18 5.69 19.95 24.11
N VAL A 19 5.64 18.77 23.53
CA VAL A 19 6.86 18.11 23.05
C VAL A 19 7.35 18.97 21.90
N ARG A 20 8.47 19.63 22.15
CA ARG A 20 9.18 20.47 21.19
C ARG A 20 9.27 19.70 19.86
N ALA A 21 8.39 20.03 18.93
CA ALA A 21 8.29 19.39 17.61
C ALA A 21 9.61 19.48 16.81
N GLY A 22 10.42 20.49 17.09
CA GLY A 22 11.73 20.70 16.47
C GLY A 22 12.78 19.63 16.81
N ALA A 23 12.82 19.13 18.05
CA ALA A 23 13.84 18.18 18.46
C ALA A 23 13.65 16.79 17.86
N LYS A 24 12.39 16.31 17.72
CA LYS A 24 12.10 15.02 17.08
C LYS A 24 12.33 15.06 15.57
N PHE A 25 12.04 16.18 14.94
CA PHE A 25 12.26 16.35 13.51
C PHE A 25 13.76 16.39 13.19
N GLU A 26 14.56 17.08 14.01
CA GLU A 26 16.01 17.17 13.86
C GLU A 26 16.71 15.84 14.15
N MET A 27 16.25 15.06 15.13
CA MET A 27 16.77 13.71 15.38
C MET A 27 16.44 12.75 14.23
N ALA A 28 15.22 12.80 13.70
CA ALA A 28 14.83 11.99 12.54
C ALA A 28 15.64 12.36 11.29
N LYS A 29 15.96 13.63 11.09
CA LYS A 29 16.80 14.11 9.99
C LYS A 29 18.24 13.63 10.13
N ARG A 30 18.83 13.69 11.33
CA ARG A 30 20.18 13.20 11.62
C ARG A 30 20.29 11.67 11.50
N GLU A 31 19.25 10.94 11.87
CA GLU A 31 19.18 9.48 11.71
C GLU A 31 19.14 9.11 10.23
N THR A 32 18.40 9.85 9.41
CA THR A 32 18.32 9.66 7.95
C THR A 32 19.65 10.00 7.26
N GLU A 33 20.35 11.02 7.73
CA GLU A 33 21.67 11.40 7.22
C GLU A 33 22.77 10.42 7.64
N ARG A 34 22.67 9.84 8.84
CA ARG A 34 23.61 8.83 9.36
C ARG A 34 23.57 7.50 8.59
N LEU A 35 22.42 7.17 8.02
CA LEU A 35 22.23 5.91 7.28
C LEU A 35 22.62 6.02 5.79
N GLY A 36 23.04 7.20 5.31
CA GLY A 36 23.53 7.40 3.94
C GLY A 36 22.53 7.00 2.84
N ARG A 37 21.27 6.74 3.21
CA ARG A 37 20.22 6.40 2.27
C ARG A 37 19.45 7.66 1.90
N THR A 38 19.71 8.16 0.73
CA THR A 38 18.80 9.10 0.11
C THR A 38 17.41 8.45 -0.01
N VAL A 39 16.35 9.22 0.24
CA VAL A 39 14.94 8.79 0.09
C VAL A 39 14.69 8.17 -1.30
N LYS A 40 15.59 8.41 -2.23
CA LYS A 40 15.57 7.92 -3.61
C LYS A 40 15.88 6.43 -3.76
N ASP A 41 16.58 5.83 -2.78
CA ASP A 41 17.06 4.44 -2.85
C ASP A 41 16.37 3.50 -1.83
N ARG A 42 15.28 3.91 -1.22
CA ARG A 42 14.47 2.97 -0.43
C ARG A 42 13.92 1.91 -1.38
N GLU A 43 14.49 0.72 -1.26
CA GLU A 43 13.91 -0.48 -1.83
C GLU A 43 12.43 -0.55 -1.43
N LEU A 44 11.57 -0.72 -2.42
CA LEU A 44 10.13 -0.73 -2.18
C LEU A 44 9.79 -2.01 -1.39
N PHE A 45 9.26 -1.84 -0.20
CA PHE A 45 8.84 -2.98 0.61
C PHE A 45 7.75 -3.79 -0.09
N HIS A 46 7.98 -5.10 -0.17
CA HIS A 46 7.02 -6.10 -0.62
C HIS A 46 6.95 -7.18 0.46
N PRO A 47 5.77 -7.56 0.94
CA PRO A 47 5.65 -8.65 1.90
C PRO A 47 6.06 -9.97 1.26
N GLU A 48 6.72 -10.82 2.05
CA GLU A 48 6.94 -12.21 1.67
C GLU A 48 5.60 -12.96 1.56
N ALA A 49 5.59 -14.04 0.80
CA ALA A 49 4.35 -14.81 0.60
C ALA A 49 3.72 -15.23 1.94
N GLY A 50 4.55 -15.59 2.92
CA GLY A 50 4.12 -15.99 4.27
C GLY A 50 3.45 -14.89 5.08
N ASP A 51 3.83 -13.65 4.86
CA ASP A 51 3.41 -12.47 5.64
C ASP A 51 2.14 -11.80 5.10
N ILE A 52 1.68 -12.22 3.91
CA ILE A 52 0.46 -11.68 3.31
C ILE A 52 -0.75 -12.11 4.14
N SER A 53 -1.47 -11.16 4.71
CA SER A 53 -2.70 -11.41 5.46
C SER A 53 -3.96 -11.20 4.63
N LEU A 54 -5.00 -11.99 4.91
CA LEU A 54 -6.30 -11.83 4.26
C LEU A 54 -6.90 -10.45 4.54
N ASP A 55 -6.76 -9.94 5.76
CA ASP A 55 -7.29 -8.63 6.15
C ASP A 55 -6.66 -7.50 5.36
N ALA A 56 -5.35 -7.56 5.13
CA ALA A 56 -4.64 -6.58 4.29
C ALA A 56 -5.13 -6.61 2.85
N ILE A 57 -5.36 -7.80 2.29
CA ILE A 57 -5.90 -7.98 0.95
C ILE A 57 -7.33 -7.42 0.86
N LEU A 58 -8.23 -7.80 1.77
CA LEU A 58 -9.60 -7.33 1.78
C LEU A 58 -9.67 -5.81 1.96
N GLY A 59 -8.85 -5.26 2.85
CA GLY A 59 -8.70 -3.81 3.02
C GLY A 59 -8.22 -3.11 1.75
N ALA A 60 -7.26 -3.68 1.04
CA ALA A 60 -6.81 -3.15 -0.25
C ALA A 60 -7.90 -3.22 -1.31
N LEU A 61 -8.66 -4.30 -1.38
CA LEU A 61 -9.72 -4.53 -2.36
C LEU A 61 -11.02 -3.77 -2.06
N SER A 62 -11.16 -3.15 -0.90
CA SER A 62 -12.36 -2.34 -0.57
C SER A 62 -12.52 -1.09 -1.43
N ASP A 63 -11.44 -0.58 -2.00
CA ASP A 63 -11.42 0.63 -2.81
C ASP A 63 -11.63 0.35 -4.31
N PRO A 64 -12.54 1.07 -5.00
CA PRO A 64 -12.82 0.83 -6.42
C PRO A 64 -11.65 1.16 -7.35
N ILE A 65 -10.87 2.20 -7.07
CA ILE A 65 -9.70 2.58 -7.89
C ILE A 65 -8.65 1.47 -7.82
N ARG A 66 -8.41 0.92 -6.63
CA ARG A 66 -7.45 -0.17 -6.45
C ARG A 66 -7.87 -1.43 -7.21
N ARG A 67 -9.16 -1.78 -7.19
CA ARG A 67 -9.68 -2.91 -7.99
C ARG A 67 -9.54 -2.65 -9.49
N ASP A 68 -9.76 -1.41 -9.94
CA ASP A 68 -9.61 -1.05 -11.34
C ASP A 68 -8.15 -1.12 -11.81
N VAL A 69 -7.21 -0.64 -11.02
CA VAL A 69 -5.77 -0.81 -11.27
C VAL A 69 -5.42 -2.29 -11.47
N LEU A 70 -5.90 -3.17 -10.58
CA LEU A 70 -5.64 -4.60 -10.68
C LEU A 70 -6.29 -5.24 -11.93
N ARG A 71 -7.49 -4.80 -12.34
CA ARG A 71 -8.13 -5.26 -13.58
C ARG A 71 -7.33 -4.85 -14.81
N ARG A 72 -6.86 -3.61 -14.84
CA ARG A 72 -6.04 -3.11 -15.95
C ARG A 72 -4.74 -3.88 -16.08
N ILE A 73 -4.04 -4.13 -14.97
CA ILE A 73 -2.83 -4.97 -14.99
C ILE A 73 -3.16 -6.39 -15.49
N ALA A 74 -4.32 -6.94 -15.12
CA ALA A 74 -4.72 -8.27 -15.59
C ALA A 74 -4.97 -8.32 -17.10
N SER A 75 -5.57 -7.29 -17.66
CA SER A 75 -5.93 -7.23 -19.08
C SER A 75 -4.77 -6.81 -19.98
N GLU A 76 -3.96 -5.88 -19.53
CA GLU A 76 -2.88 -5.26 -20.31
C GLU A 76 -1.50 -5.91 -20.03
N GLY A 77 -1.38 -6.64 -18.93
CA GLY A 77 -0.12 -7.17 -18.44
C GLY A 77 0.60 -6.18 -17.52
N ALA A 78 1.93 -6.21 -17.52
CA ALA A 78 2.70 -5.24 -16.77
C ALA A 78 2.49 -3.83 -17.29
N LEU A 79 2.28 -2.88 -16.38
CA LEU A 79 2.07 -1.47 -16.67
C LEU A 79 3.13 -0.61 -15.97
N TYR A 80 3.28 0.62 -16.43
CA TYR A 80 4.03 1.62 -15.71
C TYR A 80 3.09 2.51 -14.90
N CYS A 81 3.53 2.94 -13.72
CA CYS A 81 2.72 3.82 -12.86
C CYS A 81 2.26 5.10 -13.57
N GLY A 82 3.03 5.56 -14.57
CA GLY A 82 2.71 6.73 -15.37
C GLY A 82 1.59 6.54 -16.40
N ASP A 83 1.30 5.30 -16.79
CA ASP A 83 0.28 4.96 -17.79
C ASP A 83 -1.14 4.95 -17.19
N LEU A 84 -1.21 4.96 -15.86
CA LEU A 84 -2.45 4.93 -15.13
C LEU A 84 -2.89 6.36 -14.78
N SER A 85 -3.85 6.87 -15.52
CA SER A 85 -4.47 8.17 -15.29
C SER A 85 -5.85 7.99 -14.65
N TYR A 86 -6.04 8.64 -13.51
CA TYR A 86 -7.30 8.71 -12.78
C TYR A 86 -7.56 10.17 -12.38
N ASP A 87 -8.84 10.51 -12.22
CA ASP A 87 -9.25 11.84 -11.75
C ASP A 87 -9.03 12.01 -10.24
N VAL A 88 -7.79 11.79 -9.83
CA VAL A 88 -7.34 11.98 -8.44
C VAL A 88 -5.93 12.57 -8.44
N VAL A 89 -5.61 13.29 -7.38
CA VAL A 89 -4.28 13.88 -7.24
C VAL A 89 -3.19 12.81 -7.16
N LYS A 90 -2.01 13.14 -7.66
CA LYS A 90 -0.87 12.22 -7.77
C LYS A 90 -0.46 11.58 -6.44
N SER A 91 -0.60 12.30 -5.32
CA SER A 91 -0.33 11.77 -3.99
C SER A 91 -1.31 10.66 -3.60
N THR A 92 -2.58 10.80 -3.98
CA THR A 92 -3.62 9.78 -3.75
C THR A 92 -3.31 8.51 -4.55
N MET A 93 -2.93 8.63 -5.83
CA MET A 93 -2.49 7.48 -6.62
C MET A 93 -1.27 6.79 -6.02
N SER A 94 -0.29 7.55 -5.56
CA SER A 94 0.87 6.99 -4.86
C SER A 94 0.49 6.21 -3.59
N HIS A 95 -0.53 6.69 -2.88
CA HIS A 95 -1.09 5.97 -1.73
C HIS A 95 -1.76 4.65 -2.16
N HIS A 96 -2.59 4.65 -3.22
CA HIS A 96 -3.22 3.43 -3.75
C HIS A 96 -2.19 2.39 -4.16
N PHE A 97 -1.13 2.78 -4.87
CA PHE A 97 -0.04 1.87 -5.24
C PHE A 97 0.69 1.32 -4.02
N ARG A 98 0.91 2.15 -3.00
CA ARG A 98 1.54 1.70 -1.76
C ARG A 98 0.69 0.65 -1.06
N VAL A 99 -0.62 0.88 -0.90
CA VAL A 99 -1.53 -0.07 -0.27
C VAL A 99 -1.56 -1.40 -1.04
N LEU A 100 -1.65 -1.37 -2.36
CA LEU A 100 -1.64 -2.57 -3.20
C LEU A 100 -0.32 -3.37 -3.08
N ARG A 101 0.80 -2.68 -2.97
CA ARG A 101 2.10 -3.31 -2.79
C ARG A 101 2.25 -3.91 -1.39
N GLU A 102 1.93 -3.15 -0.36
CA GLU A 102 2.05 -3.58 1.04
C GLU A 102 1.06 -4.69 1.42
N SER A 103 -0.06 -4.79 0.72
CA SER A 103 -1.00 -5.92 0.86
C SER A 103 -0.55 -7.19 0.14
N GLY A 104 0.49 -7.12 -0.67
CA GLY A 104 1.00 -8.26 -1.44
C GLY A 104 0.28 -8.54 -2.76
N LEU A 105 -0.71 -7.73 -3.14
CA LEU A 105 -1.45 -7.89 -4.40
C LEU A 105 -0.66 -7.46 -5.63
N MET A 106 0.28 -6.55 -5.46
CA MET A 106 1.04 -5.93 -6.53
C MET A 106 2.53 -5.93 -6.22
N HIS A 107 3.33 -6.21 -7.23
CA HIS A 107 4.75 -5.97 -7.20
C HIS A 107 5.09 -4.70 -7.97
N THR A 108 6.08 -3.97 -7.48
CA THR A 108 6.57 -2.75 -8.13
C THR A 108 8.08 -2.85 -8.27
N GLU A 109 8.54 -2.77 -9.48
CA GLU A 109 9.95 -2.79 -9.84
C GLU A 109 10.38 -1.45 -10.40
N ARG A 110 11.61 -1.04 -10.13
CA ARG A 110 12.18 0.17 -10.69
C ARG A 110 12.89 -0.14 -12.00
N GLU A 111 12.43 0.46 -13.06
CA GLU A 111 13.00 0.31 -14.39
C GLU A 111 13.46 1.70 -14.90
N GLY A 112 14.72 2.03 -14.64
CA GLY A 112 15.27 3.36 -14.92
C GLY A 112 14.51 4.49 -14.21
N LYS A 113 13.85 5.37 -14.96
CA LYS A 113 13.03 6.48 -14.44
C LYS A 113 11.59 6.08 -14.12
N HIS A 114 11.17 4.91 -14.57
CA HIS A 114 9.80 4.42 -14.47
C HIS A 114 9.66 3.38 -13.36
N ARG A 115 8.43 3.13 -12.94
CA ARG A 115 8.07 2.05 -12.03
C ARG A 115 7.12 1.12 -12.76
N ARG A 116 7.61 -0.09 -13.02
CA ARG A 116 6.82 -1.18 -13.59
C ARG A 116 6.02 -1.82 -12.48
N ILE A 117 4.75 -2.08 -12.75
CA ILE A 117 3.83 -2.73 -11.82
C ILE A 117 3.27 -4.01 -12.44
N THR A 118 3.19 -5.04 -11.62
CA THR A 118 2.64 -6.34 -11.98
C THR A 118 1.76 -6.88 -10.85
N ARG A 119 0.81 -7.76 -11.16
CA ARG A 119 0.03 -8.47 -10.15
C ARG A 119 0.80 -9.71 -9.67
N ARG A 120 0.58 -10.09 -8.43
CA ARG A 120 1.17 -11.30 -7.81
C ARG A 120 0.14 -12.42 -7.72
N ASP A 121 -0.49 -12.75 -8.83
CA ASP A 121 -1.61 -13.70 -8.90
C ASP A 121 -1.26 -15.07 -8.33
N ASP A 122 -0.10 -15.61 -8.70
CA ASP A 122 0.37 -16.92 -8.28
C ASP A 122 0.51 -17.00 -6.76
N VAL A 123 1.08 -15.95 -6.14
CA VAL A 123 1.28 -15.89 -4.69
C VAL A 123 -0.08 -15.80 -3.97
N ILE A 124 -0.98 -14.97 -4.50
CA ILE A 124 -2.32 -14.81 -3.92
C ILE A 124 -3.14 -16.09 -4.09
N GLU A 125 -3.11 -16.70 -5.28
CA GLU A 125 -3.86 -17.92 -5.55
C GLU A 125 -3.33 -19.12 -4.75
N GLN A 126 -2.02 -19.18 -4.51
CA GLN A 126 -1.42 -20.21 -3.67
C GLN A 126 -1.88 -20.10 -2.20
N ARG A 127 -2.01 -18.87 -1.68
CA ARG A 127 -2.41 -18.65 -0.29
C ARG A 127 -3.91 -18.62 -0.06
N PHE A 128 -4.65 -18.06 -1.01
CA PHE A 128 -6.08 -17.82 -0.94
C PHE A 128 -6.74 -18.24 -2.26
N PRO A 129 -6.83 -19.56 -2.53
CA PRO A 129 -7.38 -20.08 -3.79
C PRO A 129 -8.77 -19.54 -4.10
N GLY A 130 -8.97 -19.05 -5.31
CA GLY A 130 -10.24 -18.53 -5.77
C GLY A 130 -10.62 -17.14 -5.27
N LEU A 131 -9.80 -16.50 -4.42
CA LEU A 131 -10.11 -15.18 -3.87
C LEU A 131 -10.22 -14.12 -4.95
N LEU A 132 -9.28 -14.07 -5.88
CA LEU A 132 -9.28 -13.08 -6.96
C LEU A 132 -10.50 -13.23 -7.86
N ALA A 133 -10.88 -14.45 -8.19
CA ALA A 133 -12.09 -14.74 -8.97
C ALA A 133 -13.36 -14.32 -8.23
N ALA A 134 -13.44 -14.60 -6.93
CA ALA A 134 -14.60 -14.24 -6.09
C ALA A 134 -14.84 -12.73 -6.02
N VAL A 135 -13.79 -11.91 -6.11
CA VAL A 135 -13.90 -10.44 -6.10
C VAL A 135 -13.94 -9.82 -7.51
N GLY A 136 -14.15 -10.65 -8.54
CA GLY A 136 -14.27 -10.21 -9.93
C GLY A 136 -12.96 -9.72 -10.55
N LEU A 137 -11.85 -10.27 -10.11
CA LEU A 137 -10.52 -10.04 -10.66
C LEU A 137 -10.06 -11.31 -11.38
N PRO A 138 -10.26 -11.42 -12.69
CA PRO A 138 -9.87 -12.62 -13.44
C PRO A 138 -8.36 -12.81 -13.37
N ALA A 139 -7.90 -14.04 -13.55
CA ALA A 139 -6.48 -14.35 -13.64
C ALA A 139 -5.80 -13.48 -14.71
N GLY A 140 -4.68 -12.89 -14.35
CA GLY A 140 -3.94 -12.02 -15.26
C GLY A 140 -3.20 -12.80 -16.33
N LYS A 141 -2.95 -12.16 -17.47
CA LYS A 141 -2.11 -12.69 -18.55
C LYS A 141 -0.60 -12.60 -18.25
N GLY A 142 -0.24 -11.95 -17.15
CA GLY A 142 1.15 -11.72 -16.76
C GLY A 142 1.68 -12.88 -15.94
N GLN A 143 2.43 -13.79 -16.59
CA GLN A 143 3.35 -14.66 -15.88
C GLN A 143 4.47 -13.82 -15.30
N TRP A 144 4.76 -14.05 -14.04
CA TRP A 144 5.96 -13.58 -13.40
C TRP A 144 7.17 -14.26 -14.08
N PRO A 145 8.21 -13.53 -14.47
CA PRO A 145 9.45 -14.19 -14.87
C PRO A 145 10.00 -14.94 -13.66
N ASP A 146 10.26 -16.21 -13.85
CA ASP A 146 10.93 -17.09 -12.88
C ASP A 146 12.29 -16.52 -12.43
#